data_7b1caf310abce05ace1c37668b396d53
#
_entry.id   7b1caf310abce05ace1c37668b396d53
#
_cell.length_a   1.000
_cell.length_b   1.000
_cell.length_c   1.000
_cell.angle_alpha   90.00
_cell.angle_beta   90.00
_cell.angle_gamma   90.00
#
_symmetry.space_group_name_H-M   'P 1'
#
loop_
_entity.id
_entity.type
_entity.pdbx_description
1 polymer ?
#
loop_
_entity_poly.entity_id
_entity_poly.type
_entity_poly.pdbx_seq_one_letter_code
_entity_poly.pdbx_strand_id
1 'polypeptide(L)'
;VPYKDKAVKKVKDSLYKKSYYQLHKEAIGARIARNKRLARDRWIEFKSQQPCHHCGASHPAIIDFHHIVRDGTQRSVNRLAADHIWSQVYEEVKKCLPLCSNCHRILHWNETRNRTLTKDMTGRTTCTTSGTTTENTNDDDSGAV
;
A
#
# COMPACT_ATOMS: atom_id res chain seq x y z
N VAL A 1 -36.11 25.45 19.19
CA VAL A 1 -35.98 25.19 20.63
C VAL A 1 -34.97 24.05 20.81
N PRO A 2 -33.86 24.23 21.54
CA PRO A 2 -32.90 23.14 21.75
C PRO A 2 -33.57 22.03 22.57
N TYR A 3 -33.36 20.77 22.15
CA TYR A 3 -33.87 19.61 22.87
C TYR A 3 -33.23 19.53 24.26
N LYS A 4 -34.06 19.57 25.30
CA LYS A 4 -33.61 19.46 26.71
C LYS A 4 -33.08 18.05 27.04
N ASP A 5 -33.59 17.00 26.33
CA ASP A 5 -33.19 15.61 26.53
C ASP A 5 -32.36 15.09 25.33
N LYS A 6 -31.09 14.73 25.62
CA LYS A 6 -30.15 14.19 24.62
C LYS A 6 -30.58 12.82 24.08
N ALA A 7 -31.29 12.00 24.89
CA ALA A 7 -31.76 10.69 24.46
C ALA A 7 -32.89 10.83 23.43
N VAL A 8 -33.84 11.71 23.69
CA VAL A 8 -34.96 12.01 22.74
C VAL A 8 -34.40 12.57 21.44
N LYS A 9 -33.41 13.47 21.50
CA LYS A 9 -32.76 14.00 20.31
C LYS A 9 -32.11 12.87 19.48
N LYS A 10 -31.34 11.98 20.12
CA LYS A 10 -30.66 10.85 19.45
C LYS A 10 -31.63 9.93 18.72
N VAL A 11 -32.78 9.62 19.33
CA VAL A 11 -33.83 8.79 18.69
C VAL A 11 -34.42 9.51 17.48
N LYS A 12 -34.79 10.78 17.60
CA LYS A 12 -35.35 11.56 16.48
C LYS A 12 -34.34 11.71 15.34
N ASP A 13 -33.09 12.01 15.63
CA ASP A 13 -32.02 12.10 14.64
C ASP A 13 -31.82 10.75 13.91
N SER A 14 -31.90 9.63 14.62
CA SER A 14 -31.81 8.29 14.03
C SER A 14 -32.97 7.98 13.08
N LEU A 15 -34.19 8.29 13.51
CA LEU A 15 -35.40 8.11 12.67
C LEU A 15 -35.36 8.99 11.43
N TYR A 16 -34.98 10.26 11.58
CA TYR A 16 -34.82 11.18 10.46
C TYR A 16 -33.77 10.68 9.46
N LYS A 17 -32.57 10.27 9.95
CA LYS A 17 -31.53 9.72 9.09
C LYS A 17 -32.00 8.48 8.33
N LYS A 18 -32.74 7.61 8.99
CA LYS A 18 -33.29 6.39 8.36
C LYS A 18 -34.28 6.72 7.26
N SER A 19 -35.24 7.62 7.53
CA SER A 19 -36.24 8.05 6.52
C SER A 19 -35.58 8.80 5.36
N TYR A 20 -34.67 9.71 5.64
CA TYR A 20 -33.89 10.42 4.63
C TYR A 20 -33.11 9.45 3.73
N TYR A 21 -32.42 8.46 4.32
CA TYR A 21 -31.71 7.45 3.55
C TYR A 21 -32.62 6.63 2.66
N GLN A 22 -33.80 6.22 3.13
CA GLN A 22 -34.75 5.46 2.32
C GLN A 22 -35.24 6.28 1.12
N LEU A 23 -35.55 7.57 1.34
CA LEU A 23 -36.02 8.45 0.29
C LEU A 23 -34.94 8.76 -0.77
N HIS A 24 -33.67 8.83 -0.37
CA HIS A 24 -32.56 9.22 -1.24
C HIS A 24 -31.60 8.07 -1.57
N LYS A 25 -31.97 6.83 -1.28
CA LYS A 25 -31.10 5.65 -1.39
C LYS A 25 -30.41 5.53 -2.76
N GLU A 26 -31.15 5.72 -3.84
CA GLU A 26 -30.62 5.60 -5.20
C GLU A 26 -29.60 6.71 -5.51
N ALA A 27 -29.94 7.95 -5.20
CA ALA A 27 -29.05 9.09 -5.42
C ALA A 27 -27.76 8.98 -4.57
N ILE A 28 -27.90 8.55 -3.33
CA ILE A 28 -26.76 8.29 -2.44
C ILE A 28 -25.88 7.15 -3.00
N GLY A 29 -26.50 6.05 -3.44
CA GLY A 29 -25.80 4.92 -4.05
C GLY A 29 -25.04 5.31 -5.32
N ALA A 30 -25.69 6.05 -6.21
CA ALA A 30 -25.06 6.57 -7.44
C ALA A 30 -23.88 7.48 -7.13
N ARG A 31 -24.00 8.39 -6.15
CA ARG A 31 -22.91 9.25 -5.71
C ARG A 31 -21.73 8.46 -5.15
N ILE A 32 -21.99 7.47 -4.30
CA ILE A 32 -20.95 6.61 -3.73
C ILE A 32 -20.24 5.82 -4.84
N ALA A 33 -20.99 5.24 -5.79
CA ALA A 33 -20.43 4.49 -6.91
C ALA A 33 -19.53 5.39 -7.79
N ARG A 34 -20.00 6.60 -8.10
CA ARG A 34 -19.21 7.58 -8.84
C ARG A 34 -17.91 7.96 -8.12
N ASN A 35 -17.98 8.24 -6.82
CA ASN A 35 -16.80 8.60 -6.04
C ASN A 35 -15.79 7.44 -5.98
N LYS A 36 -16.26 6.21 -5.79
CA LYS A 36 -15.38 5.03 -5.82
C LYS A 36 -14.70 4.84 -7.18
N ARG A 37 -15.42 5.10 -8.28
CA ARG A 37 -14.84 5.05 -9.62
C ARG A 37 -13.74 6.09 -9.79
N LEU A 38 -14.02 7.36 -9.46
CA LEU A 38 -13.05 8.45 -9.54
C LEU A 38 -11.80 8.18 -8.69
N ALA A 39 -11.98 7.63 -7.48
CA ALA A 39 -10.84 7.23 -6.64
C ALA A 39 -9.99 6.15 -7.31
N ARG A 40 -10.64 5.15 -7.90
CA ARG A 40 -9.94 4.07 -8.61
C ARG A 40 -9.18 4.59 -9.82
N ASP A 41 -9.81 5.43 -10.64
CA ASP A 41 -9.20 5.99 -11.85
C ASP A 41 -7.96 6.83 -11.48
N ARG A 42 -8.09 7.70 -10.48
CA ARG A 42 -6.97 8.49 -9.94
C ARG A 42 -5.85 7.62 -9.37
N TRP A 43 -6.20 6.51 -8.70
CA TRP A 43 -5.21 5.58 -8.16
C TRP A 43 -4.46 4.83 -9.26
N ILE A 44 -5.15 4.40 -10.32
CA ILE A 44 -4.53 3.78 -11.50
C ILE A 44 -3.58 4.75 -12.18
N GLU A 45 -4.01 5.99 -12.41
CA GLU A 45 -3.19 7.05 -12.99
C GLU A 45 -1.93 7.31 -12.14
N PHE A 46 -2.09 7.45 -10.82
CA PHE A 46 -0.96 7.62 -9.91
C PHE A 46 0.04 6.45 -9.99
N LYS A 47 -0.45 5.22 -9.99
CA LYS A 47 0.39 4.02 -10.10
C LYS A 47 1.11 3.90 -11.45
N SER A 48 0.51 4.34 -12.53
CA SER A 48 1.12 4.30 -13.87
C SER A 48 2.38 5.17 -13.97
N GLN A 49 2.50 6.18 -13.11
CA GLN A 49 3.65 7.08 -13.02
C GLN A 49 4.75 6.55 -12.09
N GLN A 50 4.57 5.39 -11.48
CA GLN A 50 5.48 4.79 -10.51
C GLN A 50 6.11 3.51 -11.07
N PRO A 51 7.24 3.56 -11.79
CA PRO A 51 7.90 2.35 -12.28
C PRO A 51 8.46 1.54 -11.11
N CYS A 52 8.54 0.23 -11.31
CA CYS A 52 9.20 -0.67 -10.36
C CYS A 52 10.65 -0.23 -10.16
N HIS A 53 11.06 0.03 -8.94
CA HIS A 53 12.41 0.45 -8.58
C HIS A 53 13.49 -0.58 -9.00
N HIS A 54 13.15 -1.86 -9.07
CA HIS A 54 14.10 -2.93 -9.37
C HIS A 54 14.20 -3.27 -10.86
N CYS A 55 13.06 -3.40 -11.58
CA CYS A 55 13.05 -3.87 -12.98
C CYS A 55 12.43 -2.91 -13.99
N GLY A 56 11.99 -1.72 -13.55
CA GLY A 56 11.43 -0.69 -14.42
C GLY A 56 10.00 -0.95 -14.94
N ALA A 57 9.39 -2.10 -14.64
CA ALA A 57 8.01 -2.38 -15.06
C ALA A 57 7.04 -1.33 -14.49
N SER A 58 6.14 -0.76 -15.33
CA SER A 58 5.30 0.40 -14.96
C SER A 58 3.80 0.16 -15.08
N HIS A 59 3.36 -1.08 -15.40
CA HIS A 59 1.93 -1.34 -15.53
C HIS A 59 1.21 -1.22 -14.17
N PRO A 60 0.18 -0.36 -14.01
CA PRO A 60 -0.41 -0.03 -12.71
C PRO A 60 -1.02 -1.22 -11.97
N ALA A 61 -1.44 -2.28 -12.69
CA ALA A 61 -2.01 -3.48 -12.07
C ALA A 61 -0.98 -4.30 -11.26
N ILE A 62 0.31 -4.18 -11.59
CA ILE A 62 1.37 -4.97 -10.97
C ILE A 62 2.22 -4.18 -9.97
N ILE A 63 2.04 -2.87 -9.86
CA ILE A 63 2.80 -2.04 -8.93
C ILE A 63 2.20 -2.10 -7.53
N ASP A 64 3.03 -2.48 -6.58
CA ASP A 64 2.78 -2.46 -5.15
C ASP A 64 3.73 -1.47 -4.45
N PHE A 65 3.33 -0.95 -3.29
CA PHE A 65 4.15 -0.06 -2.47
C PHE A 65 4.67 -0.82 -1.25
N HIS A 66 5.97 -1.05 -1.23
CA HIS A 66 6.65 -1.76 -0.15
C HIS A 66 7.24 -0.78 0.86
N HIS A 67 6.84 -0.85 2.12
CA HIS A 67 7.39 0.00 3.18
C HIS A 67 8.85 -0.38 3.48
N ILE A 68 9.74 0.62 3.45
CA ILE A 68 11.17 0.43 3.71
C ILE A 68 11.41 0.09 5.18
N VAL A 69 10.72 0.78 6.07
CA VAL A 69 10.80 0.56 7.52
C VAL A 69 9.46 0.03 8.02
N ARG A 70 9.50 -1.00 8.85
CA ARG A 70 8.30 -1.60 9.47
C ARG A 70 8.32 -1.34 10.97
N ASP A 71 7.74 -0.22 11.39
CA ASP A 71 7.63 0.19 12.80
C ASP A 71 6.26 -0.13 13.44
N GLY A 72 5.37 -0.78 12.67
CA GLY A 72 4.00 -1.10 13.11
C GLY A 72 3.01 0.05 12.99
N THR A 73 3.44 1.23 12.55
CA THR A 73 2.57 2.41 12.38
C THR A 73 2.10 2.60 10.93
N GLN A 74 2.60 1.79 10.00
CA GLN A 74 2.33 1.90 8.57
C GLN A 74 0.86 1.70 8.26
N ARG A 75 0.35 2.55 7.39
CA ARG A 75 -1.00 2.44 6.84
C ARG A 75 -0.96 1.89 5.42
N SER A 76 -1.89 1.04 5.08
CA SER A 76 -2.01 0.53 3.72
C SER A 76 -2.27 1.68 2.73
N VAL A 77 -1.33 1.93 1.82
CA VAL A 77 -1.45 2.97 0.78
C VAL A 77 -2.68 2.73 -0.08
N ASN A 78 -2.97 1.48 -0.45
CA ASN A 78 -4.16 1.11 -1.20
C ASN A 78 -5.46 1.49 -0.45
N ARG A 79 -5.49 1.32 0.87
CA ARG A 79 -6.65 1.68 1.68
C ARG A 79 -6.83 3.19 1.78
N LEU A 80 -5.75 3.94 2.00
CA LEU A 80 -5.79 5.40 2.01
C LEU A 80 -6.31 5.98 0.70
N ALA A 81 -5.89 5.41 -0.44
CA ALA A 81 -6.36 5.80 -1.76
C ALA A 81 -7.86 5.48 -1.94
N ALA A 82 -8.33 4.32 -1.47
CA ALA A 82 -9.75 3.95 -1.52
C ALA A 82 -10.62 4.84 -0.63
N ASP A 83 -10.09 5.29 0.51
CA ASP A 83 -10.75 6.20 1.45
C ASP A 83 -10.64 7.68 1.03
N HIS A 84 -10.07 7.99 -0.14
CA HIS A 84 -9.86 9.34 -0.70
C HIS A 84 -8.97 10.27 0.15
N ILE A 85 -8.11 9.73 1.00
CA ILE A 85 -7.24 10.51 1.89
C ILE A 85 -5.90 10.79 1.19
N TRP A 86 -5.93 11.54 0.09
CA TRP A 86 -4.78 11.73 -0.80
C TRP A 86 -3.58 12.41 -0.16
N SER A 87 -3.78 13.33 0.78
CA SER A 87 -2.67 13.93 1.54
C SER A 87 -1.86 12.85 2.29
N GLN A 88 -2.55 11.90 2.91
CA GLN A 88 -1.90 10.79 3.61
C GLN A 88 -1.31 9.76 2.64
N VAL A 89 -1.93 9.55 1.46
CA VAL A 89 -1.37 8.69 0.40
C VAL A 89 0.03 9.18 0.01
N TYR A 90 0.18 10.47 -0.28
CA TYR A 90 1.47 11.04 -0.68
C TYR A 90 2.53 10.94 0.43
N GLU A 91 2.16 11.18 1.67
CA GLU A 91 3.08 11.04 2.79
C GLU A 91 3.50 9.59 3.05
N GLU A 92 2.57 8.65 2.88
CA GLU A 92 2.86 7.24 3.09
C GLU A 92 3.69 6.64 1.94
N VAL A 93 3.42 7.05 0.69
CA VAL A 93 4.19 6.61 -0.48
C VAL A 93 5.66 7.02 -0.38
N LYS A 94 6.00 8.19 0.20
CA LYS A 94 7.39 8.60 0.44
C LYS A 94 8.19 7.63 1.30
N LYS A 95 7.51 6.81 2.12
CA LYS A 95 8.11 5.78 2.98
C LYS A 95 8.20 4.42 2.30
N CYS A 96 7.76 4.33 1.02
CA CYS A 96 7.65 3.08 0.29
C CYS A 96 8.54 3.06 -0.95
N LEU A 97 8.93 1.85 -1.37
CA LEU A 97 9.49 1.61 -2.69
C LEU A 97 8.39 1.05 -3.61
N PRO A 98 8.18 1.64 -4.80
CA PRO A 98 7.32 1.03 -5.81
C PRO A 98 8.01 -0.22 -6.37
N LEU A 99 7.38 -1.37 -6.24
CA LEU A 99 7.87 -2.65 -6.75
C LEU A 99 6.78 -3.34 -7.56
N CYS A 100 7.14 -4.03 -8.64
CA CYS A 100 6.18 -4.93 -9.27
C CYS A 100 5.96 -6.16 -8.38
N SER A 101 4.81 -6.82 -8.54
CA SER A 101 4.42 -7.98 -7.72
C SER A 101 5.47 -9.09 -7.68
N ASN A 102 6.23 -9.30 -8.78
CA ASN A 102 7.29 -10.29 -8.81
C ASN A 102 8.50 -9.85 -7.96
N CYS A 103 9.01 -8.64 -8.18
CA CYS A 103 10.13 -8.10 -7.39
C CYS A 103 9.77 -8.00 -5.92
N HIS A 104 8.54 -7.62 -5.59
CA HIS A 104 8.03 -7.55 -4.23
C HIS A 104 8.02 -8.92 -3.53
N ARG A 105 7.57 -9.98 -4.23
CA ARG A 105 7.62 -11.36 -3.71
C ARG A 105 9.05 -11.87 -3.53
N ILE A 106 9.95 -11.58 -4.49
CA ILE A 106 11.36 -11.98 -4.39
C ILE A 106 12.01 -11.29 -3.18
N LEU A 107 11.75 -10.00 -2.97
CA LEU A 107 12.25 -9.26 -1.81
C LEU A 107 11.82 -9.95 -0.49
N HIS A 108 10.52 -10.22 -0.34
CA HIS A 108 10.02 -10.90 0.87
C HIS A 108 10.54 -12.33 1.04
N TRP A 109 10.72 -13.06 -0.06
CA TRP A 109 11.33 -14.36 -0.03
C TRP A 109 12.75 -14.32 0.53
N ASN A 110 13.56 -13.38 0.05
CA ASN A 110 14.93 -13.19 0.51
C ASN A 110 14.99 -12.74 1.98
N GLU A 111 14.15 -11.82 2.40
CA GLU A 111 14.02 -11.40 3.81
C GLU A 111 13.69 -12.57 4.72
N THR A 112 12.78 -13.45 4.30
CA THR A 112 12.37 -14.63 5.10
C THR A 112 13.49 -15.63 5.22
N ARG A 113 14.22 -15.92 4.13
CA ARG A 113 15.36 -16.85 4.14
C ARG A 113 16.50 -16.31 4.99
N ASN A 114 16.84 -15.04 4.90
CA ASN A 114 17.88 -14.44 5.73
C ASN A 114 17.52 -14.49 7.22
N ARG A 115 16.24 -14.35 7.59
CA ARG A 115 15.78 -14.56 8.98
C ARG A 115 15.94 -16.02 9.44
N THR A 116 15.75 -16.99 8.54
CA THR A 116 15.84 -18.41 8.89
C THR A 116 17.30 -18.86 9.07
N LEU A 117 18.22 -18.22 8.37
CA LEU A 117 19.67 -18.50 8.47
C LEU A 117 20.34 -17.88 9.70
N THR A 118 19.71 -16.91 10.36
CA THR A 118 20.25 -16.23 11.55
C THR A 118 19.67 -16.70 12.88
N LYS A 119 18.83 -17.73 12.91
CA LYS A 119 18.46 -18.45 14.12
C LYS A 119 19.57 -19.44 14.46
N ASP A 120 20.54 -18.97 15.20
CA ASP A 120 21.52 -19.83 15.79
C ASP A 120 20.93 -20.68 16.93
N MET A 121 21.67 -21.66 17.38
CA MET A 121 21.26 -22.68 18.36
C MET A 121 20.89 -22.13 19.74
N THR A 122 20.93 -20.81 19.95
CA THR A 122 20.65 -20.15 21.23
C THR A 122 19.33 -19.39 21.25
N GLY A 123 18.56 -19.40 20.14
CA GLY A 123 17.26 -18.71 20.04
C GLY A 123 17.36 -17.19 20.04
N ARG A 124 18.55 -16.61 19.96
CA ARG A 124 18.77 -15.15 19.83
C ARG A 124 18.79 -14.76 18.36
N THR A 125 17.89 -13.85 17.98
CA THR A 125 17.88 -13.25 16.64
C THR A 125 18.95 -12.16 16.60
N THR A 126 20.14 -12.46 16.10
CA THR A 126 21.14 -11.44 15.76
C THR A 126 21.06 -11.12 14.29
N CYS A 127 20.73 -9.88 13.96
CA CYS A 127 20.74 -9.35 12.59
C CYS A 127 22.18 -9.00 12.23
N THR A 128 22.90 -9.92 11.58
CA THR A 128 24.20 -9.62 10.95
C THR A 128 23.98 -9.42 9.45
N THR A 129 24.11 -8.19 9.00
CA THR A 129 24.24 -7.85 7.58
C THR A 129 25.64 -8.24 7.10
N SER A 130 25.77 -9.41 6.52
CA SER A 130 26.99 -9.76 5.75
C SER A 130 26.83 -9.22 4.33
N GLY A 131 27.52 -8.10 4.07
CA GLY A 131 27.72 -7.61 2.72
C GLY A 131 28.60 -8.58 1.95
N THR A 132 28.07 -9.16 0.87
CA THR A 132 28.87 -9.85 -0.13
C THR A 132 28.90 -8.99 -1.39
N THR A 133 29.97 -8.25 -1.53
CA THR A 133 30.41 -7.69 -2.81
C THR A 133 30.79 -8.84 -3.73
N THR A 134 30.00 -9.13 -4.72
CA THR A 134 30.41 -9.96 -5.85
C THR A 134 31.04 -9.05 -6.88
N GLU A 135 32.38 -9.06 -6.93
CA GLU A 135 33.13 -8.53 -8.06
C GLU A 135 32.88 -9.43 -9.27
N ASN A 136 32.20 -8.90 -10.28
CA ASN A 136 32.14 -9.49 -11.60
C ASN A 136 33.45 -9.14 -12.33
N THR A 137 34.39 -10.04 -12.35
CA THR A 137 35.48 -10.04 -13.33
C THR A 137 34.96 -10.61 -14.63
N ASN A 138 34.70 -9.74 -15.59
CA ASN A 138 34.53 -10.13 -16.99
C ASN A 138 35.95 -10.33 -17.54
N ASP A 139 36.40 -11.55 -17.63
CA ASP A 139 37.57 -11.89 -18.46
C ASP A 139 37.12 -11.96 -19.92
N ASP A 140 37.59 -10.95 -20.65
CA ASP A 140 37.63 -10.90 -22.10
C ASP A 140 38.60 -11.97 -22.59
N ASP A 141 38.12 -13.02 -23.27
CA ASP A 141 38.96 -13.89 -24.07
C ASP A 141 38.65 -13.69 -25.56
N SER A 142 39.47 -12.81 -26.13
CA SER A 142 39.62 -12.64 -27.57
C SER A 142 40.63 -13.68 -28.07
N GLY A 143 40.14 -14.76 -28.69
CA GLY A 143 40.95 -15.78 -29.39
C GLY A 143 40.63 -15.82 -30.86
N ALA A 144 41.52 -15.26 -31.65
CA ALA A 144 41.55 -15.39 -33.11
C ALA A 144 41.92 -16.81 -33.55
N VAL A 145 41.29 -17.33 -34.56
CA VAL A 145 41.82 -17.95 -35.80
C VAL A 145 40.69 -18.02 -36.82
#